data_79dea9f622f074c4ee232e893a9c7a96
#
_entry.id   79dea9f622f074c4ee232e893a9c7a96
#
_cell.length_a   1.000
_cell.length_b   1.000
_cell.length_c   1.000
_cell.angle_alpha   90.00
_cell.angle_beta   90.00
_cell.angle_gamma   90.00
#
_symmetry.space_group_name_H-M   'P 1'
#
loop_
_entity.id
_entity.type
_entity.pdbx_description
1 polymer ?
#
loop_
_entity_poly.entity_id
_entity_poly.type
_entity_poly.pdbx_seq_one_letter_code
_entity_poly.pdbx_strand_id
1 'polypeptide(L)'
;MVLYAPSQSQPPPLTGESGFASRRKLLSNYSRVVILVCIVATGTLARAQEKPSAAPAGLLSALRSKDKGDRRDAANQLGVLRARGSLRALVEVLSDKEASVREASAFALGQISDPAATGLLIPLLADPEPSVRASTAFALGMIADRKATEALSFATGDADAEVRASAIFALGLMRDEGAVDELIEALDDPSFDVRYDAVWALGQIGEPDAEEQLQGSLVTLDLLRIDDSQRQAFRQAVQFSLESLRTEAHARATESGSGRPRRATGIVKDNRYTKPRTRPLGIHKSVRPAVTDVALRAKAGGSVKLRVLVGADGKAVRVYVTRRLGYGLDRRAVETALQYRYDPEMEGGLPQTTWTDMEVKF
;
A
#
# COMPACT_ATOMS: atom_id res chain seq x y z
N MET A 1 40.77 23.38 -39.74
CA MET A 1 40.68 22.78 -38.41
C MET A 1 40.35 23.91 -37.43
N VAL A 2 39.03 24.18 -37.27
CA VAL A 2 38.51 25.22 -36.38
C VAL A 2 37.53 24.54 -35.45
N LEU A 3 37.85 24.45 -34.18
CA LEU A 3 37.05 23.89 -33.10
C LEU A 3 35.92 24.86 -32.74
N TYR A 4 34.69 24.46 -32.90
CA TYR A 4 33.48 25.19 -32.45
C TYR A 4 33.18 24.78 -31.02
N ALA A 5 33.28 25.76 -30.06
CA ALA A 5 32.82 25.59 -28.70
C ALA A 5 31.33 25.95 -28.59
N PRO A 6 30.49 25.19 -27.90
CA PRO A 6 29.10 25.60 -27.69
C PRO A 6 28.97 26.65 -26.60
N SER A 7 28.26 27.74 -26.92
CA SER A 7 27.90 28.83 -26.05
C SER A 7 27.00 28.37 -24.91
N GLN A 8 27.42 28.65 -23.66
CA GLN A 8 26.56 28.50 -22.47
C GLN A 8 25.51 29.63 -22.47
N SER A 9 24.25 29.27 -22.78
CA SER A 9 23.11 30.13 -22.50
C SER A 9 22.64 29.89 -21.06
N GLN A 10 22.77 30.92 -20.22
CA GLN A 10 22.22 30.97 -18.88
C GLN A 10 20.68 30.98 -18.94
N PRO A 11 19.98 30.20 -18.08
CA PRO A 11 18.52 30.26 -17.98
C PRO A 11 18.07 31.57 -17.29
N PRO A 12 16.87 32.09 -17.62
CA PRO A 12 16.34 33.33 -17.08
C PRO A 12 16.02 33.20 -15.56
N PRO A 13 16.02 34.33 -14.80
CA PRO A 13 15.75 34.33 -13.37
C PRO A 13 14.28 34.03 -13.09
N LEU A 14 14.06 33.07 -12.22
CA LEU A 14 12.73 32.64 -11.74
C LEU A 14 12.29 33.55 -10.58
N THR A 15 11.38 34.47 -10.87
CA THR A 15 10.61 35.20 -9.84
C THR A 15 9.25 34.55 -9.71
N GLY A 16 8.95 33.97 -8.53
CA GLY A 16 7.63 33.42 -8.22
C GLY A 16 7.68 32.44 -7.06
N GLU A 17 7.34 32.90 -5.85
CA GLU A 17 7.35 32.10 -4.61
C GLU A 17 6.37 30.92 -4.59
N SER A 18 5.37 30.86 -5.50
CA SER A 18 4.41 29.75 -5.59
C SER A 18 4.98 28.48 -6.25
N GLY A 19 6.07 28.58 -7.00
CA GLY A 19 6.72 27.43 -7.67
C GLY A 19 7.65 26.60 -6.76
N PHE A 20 8.07 27.16 -5.62
CA PHE A 20 9.07 26.52 -4.76
C PHE A 20 8.46 25.45 -3.83
N ALA A 21 7.22 25.66 -3.38
CA ALA A 21 6.53 24.69 -2.53
C ALA A 21 6.13 23.41 -3.32
N SER A 22 5.66 23.57 -4.57
CA SER A 22 5.34 22.43 -5.44
C SER A 22 6.58 21.65 -5.88
N ARG A 23 7.70 22.31 -6.14
CA ARG A 23 8.97 21.64 -6.47
C ARG A 23 9.58 20.90 -5.28
N ARG A 24 9.42 21.41 -4.04
CA ARG A 24 9.84 20.68 -2.83
C ARG A 24 9.02 19.41 -2.61
N LYS A 25 7.71 19.41 -2.88
CA LYS A 25 6.88 18.20 -2.82
C LYS A 25 7.25 17.18 -3.91
N LEU A 26 7.43 17.60 -5.15
CA LEU A 26 7.85 16.73 -6.26
C LEU A 26 9.24 16.10 -6.01
N LEU A 27 10.20 16.88 -5.54
CA LEU A 27 11.53 16.38 -5.17
C LEU A 27 11.49 15.49 -3.91
N SER A 28 10.54 15.70 -2.99
CA SER A 28 10.35 14.85 -1.82
C SER A 28 9.92 13.42 -2.21
N ASN A 29 9.00 13.25 -3.16
CA ASN A 29 8.53 11.93 -3.57
C ASN A 29 9.53 11.22 -4.49
N TYR A 30 10.14 11.92 -5.45
CA TYR A 30 11.24 11.36 -6.26
C TYR A 30 12.48 11.03 -5.40
N SER A 31 12.82 11.86 -4.42
CA SER A 31 13.92 11.56 -3.49
C SER A 31 13.62 10.36 -2.59
N ARG A 32 12.37 10.15 -2.17
CA ARG A 32 11.99 8.97 -1.36
C ARG A 32 12.20 7.67 -2.16
N VAL A 33 11.77 7.62 -3.42
CA VAL A 33 11.93 6.44 -4.28
C VAL A 33 13.39 6.23 -4.67
N VAL A 34 14.12 7.27 -5.07
CA VAL A 34 15.54 7.17 -5.48
C VAL A 34 16.44 6.86 -4.29
N ILE A 35 16.22 7.48 -3.13
CA ILE A 35 16.98 7.18 -1.91
C ILE A 35 16.70 5.76 -1.45
N LEU A 36 15.45 5.28 -1.56
CA LEU A 36 15.08 3.94 -1.13
C LEU A 36 15.57 2.86 -2.09
N VAL A 37 15.52 3.08 -3.40
CA VAL A 37 16.12 2.16 -4.39
C VAL A 37 17.63 2.05 -4.15
N CYS A 38 18.32 3.14 -3.81
CA CYS A 38 19.72 3.09 -3.40
C CYS A 38 19.93 2.36 -2.06
N ILE A 39 19.03 2.53 -1.07
CA ILE A 39 19.14 1.87 0.24
C ILE A 39 18.81 0.38 0.14
N VAL A 40 17.80 0.00 -0.65
CA VAL A 40 17.42 -1.42 -0.84
C VAL A 40 18.46 -2.15 -1.69
N ALA A 41 18.96 -1.54 -2.76
CA ALA A 41 19.97 -2.15 -3.63
C ALA A 41 21.34 -2.32 -2.92
N THR A 42 21.70 -1.44 -1.99
CA THR A 42 22.94 -1.55 -1.20
C THR A 42 22.77 -2.32 0.10
N GLY A 43 21.55 -2.37 0.65
CA GLY A 43 21.25 -2.97 1.95
C GLY A 43 21.11 -4.50 1.95
N THR A 44 20.74 -5.12 0.84
CA THR A 44 20.53 -6.58 0.75
C THR A 44 21.83 -7.37 0.75
N LEU A 45 22.95 -6.81 0.31
CA LEU A 45 24.25 -7.48 0.32
C LEU A 45 25.04 -7.33 1.63
N ALA A 46 24.72 -6.33 2.47
CA ALA A 46 25.44 -6.06 3.73
C ALA A 46 24.79 -6.68 4.99
N ARG A 47 23.65 -7.35 4.86
CA ARG A 47 22.81 -7.78 6.01
C ARG A 47 23.39 -8.91 6.87
N ALA A 48 24.51 -9.48 6.49
CA ALA A 48 24.97 -10.74 7.09
C ALA A 48 25.92 -10.62 8.28
N GLN A 49 26.56 -9.49 8.61
CA GLN A 49 27.64 -9.46 9.63
C GLN A 49 27.87 -8.15 10.39
N GLU A 50 26.94 -7.21 10.47
CA GLU A 50 27.17 -6.05 11.35
C GLU A 50 26.83 -6.37 12.82
N LYS A 51 27.85 -6.30 13.69
CA LYS A 51 27.64 -6.26 15.14
C LYS A 51 26.66 -5.13 15.47
N PRO A 52 25.69 -5.33 16.39
CA PRO A 52 24.78 -4.28 16.80
C PRO A 52 25.58 -3.06 17.25
N SER A 53 25.44 -1.94 16.55
CA SER A 53 26.14 -0.72 16.91
C SER A 53 25.60 -0.22 18.25
N ALA A 54 26.51 0.02 19.19
CA ALA A 54 26.13 0.58 20.48
C ALA A 54 25.56 2.00 20.26
N ALA A 55 24.45 2.30 20.94
CA ALA A 55 23.89 3.64 20.85
C ALA A 55 24.80 4.65 21.60
N PRO A 56 25.17 5.80 20.96
CA PRO A 56 25.97 6.82 21.62
C PRO A 56 25.26 7.35 22.87
N ALA A 57 25.94 7.32 24.03
CA ALA A 57 25.36 7.72 25.31
C ALA A 57 24.83 9.18 25.30
N GLY A 58 25.50 10.08 24.57
CA GLY A 58 25.04 11.45 24.38
C GLY A 58 23.69 11.56 23.69
N LEU A 59 23.43 10.74 22.65
CA LEU A 59 22.15 10.71 21.97
C LEU A 59 21.05 10.09 22.86
N LEU A 60 21.36 9.06 23.62
CA LEU A 60 20.41 8.48 24.58
C LEU A 60 20.02 9.49 25.67
N SER A 61 20.93 10.33 26.14
CA SER A 61 20.61 11.40 27.07
C SER A 61 19.80 12.52 26.42
N ALA A 62 20.08 12.86 25.16
CA ALA A 62 19.37 13.88 24.39
C ALA A 62 17.91 13.51 24.10
N LEU A 63 17.57 12.21 23.98
CA LEU A 63 16.17 11.74 23.90
C LEU A 63 15.33 12.13 25.14
N ARG A 64 15.97 12.49 26.24
CA ARG A 64 15.31 12.91 27.50
C ARG A 64 15.43 14.41 27.77
N SER A 65 15.93 15.18 26.79
CA SER A 65 16.04 16.65 26.90
C SER A 65 14.66 17.29 27.14
N LYS A 66 14.66 18.43 27.84
CA LYS A 66 13.46 19.26 27.94
C LYS A 66 13.08 19.90 26.61
N ASP A 67 14.06 20.18 25.75
CA ASP A 67 13.85 20.72 24.43
C ASP A 67 13.38 19.63 23.44
N LYS A 68 12.28 19.92 22.73
CA LYS A 68 11.71 18.97 21.76
C LYS A 68 12.60 18.79 20.51
N GLY A 69 13.33 19.82 20.13
CA GLY A 69 14.27 19.80 19.01
C GLY A 69 15.40 18.80 19.28
N ASP A 70 15.99 18.86 20.48
CA ASP A 70 17.03 17.91 20.90
C ASP A 70 16.54 16.48 20.86
N ARG A 71 15.32 16.22 21.40
CA ARG A 71 14.73 14.87 21.40
C ARG A 71 14.50 14.34 19.97
N ARG A 72 13.90 15.19 19.12
CA ARG A 72 13.65 14.84 17.70
C ARG A 72 14.95 14.55 16.96
N ASP A 73 15.94 15.44 17.10
CA ASP A 73 17.22 15.33 16.39
C ASP A 73 18.02 14.12 16.88
N ALA A 74 17.97 13.82 18.18
CA ALA A 74 18.55 12.60 18.73
C ALA A 74 17.90 11.34 18.16
N ALA A 75 16.56 11.30 18.05
CA ALA A 75 15.86 10.18 17.44
C ALA A 75 16.28 9.97 15.98
N ASN A 76 16.31 11.05 15.18
CA ASN A 76 16.75 10.99 13.78
C ASN A 76 18.19 10.48 13.65
N GLN A 77 19.11 10.98 14.47
CA GLN A 77 20.52 10.56 14.41
C GLN A 77 20.69 9.09 14.81
N LEU A 78 19.94 8.58 15.80
CA LEU A 78 19.96 7.18 16.19
C LEU A 78 19.44 6.27 15.08
N GLY A 79 18.42 6.73 14.33
CA GLY A 79 17.92 6.05 13.15
C GLY A 79 18.95 5.99 12.02
N VAL A 80 19.57 7.12 11.67
CA VAL A 80 20.63 7.20 10.64
C VAL A 80 21.80 6.26 10.98
N LEU A 81 22.20 6.21 12.25
CA LEU A 81 23.26 5.32 12.73
C LEU A 81 22.82 3.86 12.82
N ARG A 82 21.53 3.56 12.60
CA ARG A 82 20.94 2.23 12.80
C ARG A 82 21.35 1.61 14.14
N ALA A 83 21.34 2.43 15.18
CA ALA A 83 21.82 2.08 16.50
C ALA A 83 20.86 1.13 17.22
N ARG A 84 20.97 -0.19 16.99
CA ARG A 84 20.08 -1.21 17.59
C ARG A 84 20.02 -1.14 19.12
N GLY A 85 21.09 -0.71 19.77
CA GLY A 85 21.11 -0.49 21.22
C GLY A 85 20.19 0.63 21.71
N SER A 86 19.64 1.47 20.82
CA SER A 86 18.69 2.53 21.17
C SER A 86 17.22 2.12 21.09
N LEU A 87 16.90 0.91 20.64
CA LEU A 87 15.51 0.47 20.40
C LEU A 87 14.61 0.79 21.59
N ARG A 88 14.98 0.38 22.81
CA ARG A 88 14.18 0.63 24.01
C ARG A 88 13.98 2.13 24.26
N ALA A 89 15.01 2.94 24.12
CA ALA A 89 14.94 4.38 24.37
C ALA A 89 14.05 5.08 23.32
N LEU A 90 14.11 4.65 22.04
CA LEU A 90 13.23 5.15 20.99
C LEU A 90 11.78 4.76 21.22
N VAL A 91 11.53 3.54 21.69
CA VAL A 91 10.18 3.08 22.05
C VAL A 91 9.58 3.93 23.18
N GLU A 92 10.37 4.30 24.21
CA GLU A 92 9.91 5.19 25.27
C GLU A 92 9.44 6.56 24.71
N VAL A 93 10.04 7.03 23.63
CA VAL A 93 9.75 8.32 22.98
C VAL A 93 8.59 8.25 21.99
N LEU A 94 8.07 7.06 21.63
CA LEU A 94 6.86 6.91 20.82
C LEU A 94 5.62 7.52 21.49
N SER A 95 5.63 7.72 22.80
CA SER A 95 4.55 8.38 23.55
C SER A 95 4.87 9.83 23.92
N ASP A 96 5.84 10.48 23.25
CA ASP A 96 6.16 11.89 23.51
C ASP A 96 4.95 12.79 23.24
N LYS A 97 4.79 13.83 24.03
CA LYS A 97 3.71 14.83 23.86
C LYS A 97 3.77 15.56 22.52
N GLU A 98 4.97 15.72 21.96
CA GLU A 98 5.20 16.42 20.72
C GLU A 98 5.14 15.43 19.53
N ALA A 99 4.24 15.67 18.58
CA ALA A 99 4.06 14.82 17.41
C ALA A 99 5.34 14.64 16.59
N SER A 100 6.13 15.73 16.41
CA SER A 100 7.39 15.68 15.67
C SER A 100 8.46 14.78 16.29
N VAL A 101 8.37 14.53 17.61
CA VAL A 101 9.27 13.62 18.33
C VAL A 101 8.79 12.17 18.16
N ARG A 102 7.48 11.93 18.27
CA ARG A 102 6.87 10.60 17.98
C ARG A 102 7.16 10.16 16.55
N GLU A 103 6.95 11.08 15.58
CA GLU A 103 7.24 10.87 14.16
C GLU A 103 8.70 10.47 13.94
N ALA A 104 9.65 11.27 14.44
CA ALA A 104 11.09 10.99 14.32
C ALA A 104 11.46 9.64 14.95
N SER A 105 10.84 9.29 16.08
CA SER A 105 11.10 8.02 16.77
C SER A 105 10.57 6.82 15.96
N ALA A 106 9.35 6.92 15.42
CA ALA A 106 8.77 5.89 14.56
C ALA A 106 9.64 5.67 13.31
N PHE A 107 10.05 6.75 12.64
CA PHE A 107 10.93 6.69 11.48
C PHE A 107 12.31 6.07 11.82
N ALA A 108 12.90 6.46 12.96
CA ALA A 108 14.18 5.89 13.42
C ALA A 108 14.10 4.38 13.66
N LEU A 109 13.00 3.89 14.26
CA LEU A 109 12.75 2.46 14.45
C LEU A 109 12.63 1.72 13.12
N GLY A 110 11.99 2.33 12.12
CA GLY A 110 11.96 1.82 10.74
C GLY A 110 13.35 1.70 10.13
N GLN A 111 14.22 2.73 10.28
CA GLN A 111 15.60 2.70 9.81
C GLN A 111 16.47 1.63 10.49
N ILE A 112 16.24 1.39 11.78
CA ILE A 112 16.90 0.30 12.53
C ILE A 112 16.45 -1.06 12.01
N SER A 113 15.20 -1.15 11.52
CA SER A 113 14.62 -2.35 10.89
C SER A 113 14.70 -3.59 11.79
N ASP A 114 14.35 -3.43 13.07
CA ASP A 114 14.27 -4.54 14.04
C ASP A 114 12.80 -4.99 14.17
N PRO A 115 12.48 -6.28 13.87
CA PRO A 115 11.11 -6.79 13.98
C PRO A 115 10.50 -6.67 15.39
N ALA A 116 11.32 -6.55 16.44
CA ALA A 116 10.83 -6.32 17.80
C ALA A 116 10.05 -5.01 17.95
N ALA A 117 10.25 -4.04 17.05
CA ALA A 117 9.52 -2.77 17.05
C ALA A 117 8.11 -2.87 16.44
N THR A 118 7.80 -3.90 15.63
CA THR A 118 6.55 -4.00 14.88
C THR A 118 5.31 -3.85 15.76
N GLY A 119 5.18 -4.67 16.79
CA GLY A 119 4.02 -4.64 17.70
C GLY A 119 3.89 -3.33 18.49
N LEU A 120 4.98 -2.58 18.64
CA LEU A 120 5.02 -1.30 19.36
C LEU A 120 4.68 -0.12 18.44
N LEU A 121 4.91 -0.26 17.13
CA LEU A 121 4.58 0.74 16.13
C LEU A 121 3.11 0.65 15.68
N ILE A 122 2.53 -0.54 15.58
CA ILE A 122 1.15 -0.72 15.11
C ILE A 122 0.14 0.24 15.77
N PRO A 123 0.13 0.45 17.10
CA PRO A 123 -0.79 1.40 17.73
C PRO A 123 -0.68 2.84 17.23
N LEU A 124 0.49 3.27 16.74
CA LEU A 124 0.71 4.61 16.23
C LEU A 124 0.08 4.85 14.86
N LEU A 125 -0.41 3.82 14.19
CA LEU A 125 -1.26 4.00 12.99
C LEU A 125 -2.61 4.66 13.32
N ALA A 126 -2.95 4.77 14.60
CA ALA A 126 -4.12 5.50 15.10
C ALA A 126 -3.74 6.83 15.81
N ASP A 127 -2.52 7.32 15.65
CA ASP A 127 -2.09 8.60 16.24
C ASP A 127 -2.97 9.75 15.73
N PRO A 128 -3.34 10.73 16.58
CA PRO A 128 -4.14 11.88 16.16
C PRO A 128 -3.47 12.69 15.04
N GLU A 129 -2.15 12.71 14.97
CA GLU A 129 -1.40 13.47 13.97
C GLU A 129 -1.13 12.65 12.71
N PRO A 130 -1.60 13.09 11.51
CA PRO A 130 -1.40 12.35 10.27
C PRO A 130 0.07 12.05 9.94
N SER A 131 0.98 12.99 10.23
CA SER A 131 2.41 12.81 9.96
C SER A 131 3.02 11.65 10.76
N VAL A 132 2.56 11.44 12.00
CA VAL A 132 2.97 10.31 12.83
C VAL A 132 2.43 8.99 12.25
N ARG A 133 1.16 8.96 11.83
CA ARG A 133 0.57 7.78 11.19
C ARG A 133 1.31 7.40 9.90
N ALA A 134 1.59 8.39 9.04
CA ALA A 134 2.31 8.19 7.78
C ALA A 134 3.73 7.65 7.99
N SER A 135 4.49 8.29 8.90
CA SER A 135 5.83 7.84 9.25
C SER A 135 5.83 6.45 9.89
N THR A 136 4.80 6.12 10.66
CA THR A 136 4.62 4.79 11.24
C THR A 136 4.36 3.73 10.16
N ALA A 137 3.45 4.01 9.21
CA ALA A 137 3.18 3.10 8.11
C ALA A 137 4.45 2.83 7.29
N PHE A 138 5.20 3.89 6.96
CA PHE A 138 6.48 3.78 6.27
C PHE A 138 7.51 2.96 7.06
N ALA A 139 7.63 3.19 8.37
CA ALA A 139 8.54 2.45 9.26
C ALA A 139 8.20 0.95 9.30
N LEU A 140 6.92 0.60 9.37
CA LEU A 140 6.46 -0.80 9.31
C LEU A 140 6.83 -1.47 7.98
N GLY A 141 6.71 -0.74 6.86
CA GLY A 141 7.18 -1.21 5.55
C GLY A 141 8.69 -1.46 5.50
N MET A 142 9.50 -0.58 6.12
CA MET A 142 10.96 -0.75 6.22
C MET A 142 11.35 -1.96 7.08
N ILE A 143 10.60 -2.25 8.13
CA ILE A 143 10.80 -3.43 8.99
C ILE A 143 10.41 -4.70 8.23
N ALA A 144 9.37 -4.63 7.39
CA ALA A 144 8.85 -5.71 6.58
C ALA A 144 8.43 -6.97 7.38
N ASP A 145 7.89 -6.79 8.57
CA ASP A 145 7.29 -7.87 9.36
C ASP A 145 5.80 -8.03 8.99
N ARG A 146 5.42 -9.21 8.48
CA ARG A 146 4.04 -9.52 8.06
C ARG A 146 2.98 -9.36 9.15
N LYS A 147 3.36 -9.27 10.42
CA LYS A 147 2.43 -8.92 11.50
C LYS A 147 1.77 -7.55 11.33
N ALA A 148 2.39 -6.67 10.53
CA ALA A 148 1.85 -5.35 10.26
C ALA A 148 0.85 -5.32 9.08
N THR A 149 0.71 -6.39 8.30
CA THR A 149 -0.10 -6.40 7.06
C THR A 149 -1.53 -5.94 7.30
N GLU A 150 -2.24 -6.56 8.24
CA GLU A 150 -3.64 -6.22 8.54
C GLU A 150 -3.80 -4.75 8.96
N ALA A 151 -2.90 -4.25 9.80
CA ALA A 151 -2.94 -2.86 10.26
C ALA A 151 -2.60 -1.87 9.13
N LEU A 152 -1.67 -2.22 8.24
CA LEU A 152 -1.35 -1.43 7.06
C LEU A 152 -2.49 -1.46 6.03
N SER A 153 -3.12 -2.61 5.79
CA SER A 153 -4.32 -2.71 4.94
C SER A 153 -5.46 -1.81 5.46
N PHE A 154 -5.64 -1.74 6.78
CA PHE A 154 -6.59 -0.79 7.35
C PHE A 154 -6.20 0.67 7.08
N ALA A 155 -4.91 1.01 7.17
CA ALA A 155 -4.40 2.36 6.96
C ALA A 155 -4.47 2.83 5.50
N THR A 156 -4.67 1.94 4.51
CA THR A 156 -4.95 2.35 3.12
C THR A 156 -6.27 3.10 2.96
N GLY A 157 -7.16 3.02 3.94
CA GLY A 157 -8.41 3.77 4.01
C GLY A 157 -8.36 5.03 4.88
N ASP A 158 -7.19 5.50 5.31
CA ASP A 158 -7.06 6.70 6.15
C ASP A 158 -7.65 7.95 5.49
N ALA A 159 -8.13 8.89 6.30
CA ALA A 159 -8.66 10.17 5.82
C ALA A 159 -7.58 11.01 5.12
N ASP A 160 -6.35 10.94 5.60
CA ASP A 160 -5.20 11.67 5.06
C ASP A 160 -4.54 10.90 3.91
N ALA A 161 -4.30 11.58 2.79
CA ALA A 161 -3.75 10.96 1.59
C ALA A 161 -2.28 10.51 1.75
N GLU A 162 -1.49 11.19 2.58
CA GLU A 162 -0.10 10.80 2.83
C GLU A 162 -0.02 9.52 3.67
N VAL A 163 -0.96 9.33 4.59
CA VAL A 163 -1.08 8.08 5.36
C VAL A 163 -1.45 6.92 4.44
N ARG A 164 -2.47 7.11 3.57
CA ARG A 164 -2.85 6.08 2.58
C ARG A 164 -1.69 5.70 1.68
N ALA A 165 -1.01 6.69 1.10
CA ALA A 165 0.16 6.49 0.24
C ALA A 165 1.28 5.72 0.98
N SER A 166 1.59 6.12 2.21
CA SER A 166 2.62 5.47 3.02
C SER A 166 2.28 4.01 3.36
N ALA A 167 1.00 3.71 3.62
CA ALA A 167 0.53 2.35 3.89
C ALA A 167 0.62 1.47 2.63
N ILE A 168 0.17 1.98 1.48
CA ILE A 168 0.25 1.32 0.18
C ILE A 168 1.71 1.03 -0.19
N PHE A 169 2.58 2.03 -0.04
CA PHE A 169 4.00 1.87 -0.29
C PHE A 169 4.64 0.81 0.63
N ALA A 170 4.26 0.79 1.91
CA ALA A 170 4.73 -0.19 2.87
C ALA A 170 4.32 -1.63 2.48
N LEU A 171 3.07 -1.84 2.05
CA LEU A 171 2.58 -3.13 1.56
C LEU A 171 3.33 -3.60 0.31
N GLY A 172 3.65 -2.67 -0.60
CA GLY A 172 4.50 -2.94 -1.76
C GLY A 172 5.93 -3.35 -1.39
N LEU A 173 6.55 -2.67 -0.40
CA LEU A 173 7.87 -3.05 0.14
C LEU A 173 7.87 -4.45 0.76
N MET A 174 6.80 -4.82 1.44
CA MET A 174 6.64 -6.12 2.06
C MET A 174 6.35 -7.22 1.04
N ARG A 175 6.01 -6.85 -0.20
CA ARG A 175 5.57 -7.76 -1.28
C ARG A 175 4.48 -8.72 -0.78
N ASP A 176 3.50 -8.16 -0.08
CA ASP A 176 2.44 -8.96 0.54
C ASP A 176 1.29 -9.20 -0.44
N GLU A 177 1.18 -10.45 -0.90
CA GLU A 177 0.13 -10.87 -1.84
C GLU A 177 -1.29 -10.70 -1.24
N GLY A 178 -1.40 -10.70 0.10
CA GLY A 178 -2.68 -10.51 0.79
C GLY A 178 -3.25 -9.10 0.69
N ALA A 179 -2.44 -8.12 0.24
CA ALA A 179 -2.85 -6.73 0.12
C ALA A 179 -3.25 -6.32 -1.32
N VAL A 180 -3.27 -7.25 -2.28
CA VAL A 180 -3.51 -6.94 -3.70
C VAL A 180 -4.87 -6.28 -3.92
N ASP A 181 -5.91 -6.70 -3.20
CA ASP A 181 -7.26 -6.15 -3.36
C ASP A 181 -7.31 -4.66 -2.92
N GLU A 182 -6.70 -4.29 -1.80
CA GLU A 182 -6.61 -2.91 -1.33
C GLU A 182 -5.76 -2.04 -2.27
N LEU A 183 -4.71 -2.61 -2.84
CA LEU A 183 -3.86 -1.89 -3.81
C LEU A 183 -4.59 -1.65 -5.13
N ILE A 184 -5.41 -2.60 -5.58
CA ILE A 184 -6.29 -2.41 -6.75
C ILE A 184 -7.31 -1.31 -6.47
N GLU A 185 -7.93 -1.28 -5.28
CA GLU A 185 -8.83 -0.19 -4.89
C GLU A 185 -8.13 1.17 -4.92
N ALA A 186 -6.87 1.23 -4.52
CA ALA A 186 -6.10 2.46 -4.48
C ALA A 186 -5.74 3.02 -5.87
N LEU A 187 -5.87 2.26 -6.96
CA LEU A 187 -5.72 2.77 -8.33
C LEU A 187 -6.75 3.86 -8.68
N ASP A 188 -7.88 3.89 -7.98
CA ASP A 188 -8.95 4.87 -8.18
C ASP A 188 -8.99 5.95 -7.06
N ASP A 189 -7.95 6.03 -6.21
CA ASP A 189 -7.88 7.03 -5.14
C ASP A 189 -7.96 8.47 -5.70
N PRO A 190 -8.63 9.40 -5.02
CA PRO A 190 -8.66 10.81 -5.42
C PRO A 190 -7.28 11.47 -5.49
N SER A 191 -6.32 11.01 -4.66
CA SER A 191 -4.94 11.50 -4.67
C SER A 191 -4.12 10.83 -5.77
N PHE A 192 -3.42 11.65 -6.55
CA PHE A 192 -2.49 11.14 -7.56
C PHE A 192 -1.36 10.32 -6.93
N ASP A 193 -0.80 10.77 -5.81
CA ASP A 193 0.32 10.11 -5.13
C ASP A 193 -0.09 8.71 -4.67
N VAL A 194 -1.30 8.56 -4.13
CA VAL A 194 -1.85 7.26 -3.71
C VAL A 194 -1.99 6.29 -4.90
N ARG A 195 -2.55 6.78 -6.03
CA ARG A 195 -2.65 5.96 -7.25
C ARG A 195 -1.28 5.54 -7.79
N TYR A 196 -0.32 6.46 -7.76
CA TYR A 196 1.04 6.19 -8.23
C TYR A 196 1.73 5.11 -7.39
N ASP A 197 1.62 5.23 -6.06
CA ASP A 197 2.18 4.24 -5.13
C ASP A 197 1.48 2.88 -5.26
N ALA A 198 0.17 2.85 -5.56
CA ALA A 198 -0.56 1.61 -5.82
C ALA A 198 -0.06 0.89 -7.07
N VAL A 199 0.16 1.62 -8.17
CA VAL A 199 0.77 1.08 -9.40
C VAL A 199 2.13 0.46 -9.10
N TRP A 200 2.99 1.19 -8.37
CA TRP A 200 4.30 0.71 -7.99
C TRP A 200 4.23 -0.54 -7.10
N ALA A 201 3.38 -0.52 -6.07
CA ALA A 201 3.22 -1.62 -5.12
C ALA A 201 2.74 -2.91 -5.81
N LEU A 202 1.75 -2.81 -6.71
CA LEU A 202 1.29 -3.96 -7.51
C LEU A 202 2.40 -4.54 -8.38
N GLY A 203 3.24 -3.67 -8.99
CA GLY A 203 4.41 -4.11 -9.73
C GLY A 203 5.47 -4.80 -8.87
N GLN A 204 5.64 -4.40 -7.60
CA GLN A 204 6.56 -5.04 -6.66
C GLN A 204 6.07 -6.42 -6.18
N ILE A 205 4.77 -6.56 -5.98
CA ILE A 205 4.16 -7.83 -5.56
C ILE A 205 4.21 -8.85 -6.68
N GLY A 206 3.96 -8.43 -7.91
CA GLY A 206 4.07 -9.30 -9.07
C GLY A 206 2.91 -10.29 -9.24
N GLU A 207 1.70 -9.99 -8.69
CA GLU A 207 0.53 -10.85 -8.86
C GLU A 207 -0.13 -10.63 -10.22
N PRO A 208 -0.29 -11.70 -11.05
CA PRO A 208 -0.83 -11.58 -12.41
C PRO A 208 -2.26 -11.01 -12.45
N ASP A 209 -3.03 -11.22 -11.39
CA ASP A 209 -4.43 -10.77 -11.32
C ASP A 209 -4.56 -9.23 -11.36
N ALA A 210 -3.45 -8.51 -11.10
CA ALA A 210 -3.41 -7.05 -11.19
C ALA A 210 -3.20 -6.51 -12.63
N GLU A 211 -2.88 -7.36 -13.62
CA GLU A 211 -2.54 -6.90 -14.97
C GLU A 211 -3.69 -6.15 -15.65
N GLU A 212 -4.91 -6.69 -15.57
CA GLU A 212 -6.09 -6.07 -16.17
C GLU A 212 -6.39 -4.69 -15.54
N GLN A 213 -6.29 -4.58 -14.22
CA GLN A 213 -6.55 -3.35 -13.48
C GLN A 213 -5.49 -2.28 -13.76
N LEU A 214 -4.23 -2.67 -13.85
CA LEU A 214 -3.15 -1.77 -14.25
C LEU A 214 -3.34 -1.26 -15.69
N GLN A 215 -3.74 -2.12 -16.63
CA GLN A 215 -4.07 -1.69 -17.99
C GLN A 215 -5.30 -0.77 -18.00
N GLY A 216 -6.32 -1.09 -17.22
CA GLY A 216 -7.53 -0.27 -17.06
C GLY A 216 -7.23 1.13 -16.53
N SER A 217 -6.26 1.28 -15.62
CA SER A 217 -5.85 2.57 -15.07
C SER A 217 -5.28 3.53 -16.13
N LEU A 218 -4.70 3.00 -17.23
CA LEU A 218 -4.26 3.81 -18.34
C LEU A 218 -5.43 4.39 -19.14
N VAL A 219 -6.54 3.67 -19.25
CA VAL A 219 -7.73 4.14 -19.99
C VAL A 219 -8.37 5.32 -19.25
N THR A 220 -8.39 5.29 -17.92
CA THR A 220 -8.96 6.37 -17.10
C THR A 220 -8.02 7.56 -16.91
N LEU A 221 -6.74 7.41 -17.25
CA LEU A 221 -5.71 8.42 -17.03
C LEU A 221 -6.03 9.77 -17.67
N ASP A 222 -6.60 9.77 -18.87
CA ASP A 222 -6.94 10.99 -19.62
C ASP A 222 -8.14 11.75 -19.01
N LEU A 223 -8.91 11.09 -18.15
CA LEU A 223 -10.01 11.70 -17.40
C LEU A 223 -9.57 12.40 -16.12
N LEU A 224 -8.30 12.19 -15.70
CA LEU A 224 -7.76 12.77 -14.48
C LEU A 224 -7.33 14.22 -14.71
N ARG A 225 -7.62 15.07 -13.73
CA ARG A 225 -7.14 16.46 -13.70
C ARG A 225 -5.71 16.53 -13.14
N ILE A 226 -4.76 16.05 -13.94
CA ILE A 226 -3.34 16.03 -13.63
C ILE A 226 -2.56 16.71 -14.74
N ASP A 227 -1.37 17.21 -14.46
CA ASP A 227 -0.50 17.79 -15.47
C ASP A 227 0.16 16.72 -16.37
N ASP A 228 0.74 17.16 -17.48
CA ASP A 228 1.34 16.26 -18.48
C ASP A 228 2.55 15.49 -17.90
N SER A 229 3.29 16.08 -16.97
CA SER A 229 4.42 15.42 -16.31
C SER A 229 3.93 14.27 -15.43
N GLN A 230 2.89 14.51 -14.62
CA GLN A 230 2.24 13.48 -13.81
C GLN A 230 1.66 12.37 -14.69
N ARG A 231 1.01 12.73 -15.80
CA ARG A 231 0.45 11.79 -16.78
C ARG A 231 1.53 10.89 -17.37
N GLN A 232 2.66 11.47 -17.77
CA GLN A 232 3.78 10.73 -18.32
C GLN A 232 4.42 9.82 -17.26
N ALA A 233 4.63 10.31 -16.03
CA ALA A 233 5.17 9.53 -14.92
C ALA A 233 4.28 8.32 -14.60
N PHE A 234 2.96 8.51 -14.57
CA PHE A 234 2.02 7.42 -14.32
C PHE A 234 2.05 6.36 -15.42
N ARG A 235 2.07 6.77 -16.69
CA ARG A 235 2.21 5.82 -17.82
C ARG A 235 3.48 4.98 -17.70
N GLN A 236 4.61 5.63 -17.39
CA GLN A 236 5.88 4.93 -17.20
C GLN A 236 5.84 3.95 -16.01
N ALA A 237 5.24 4.36 -14.91
CA ALA A 237 5.07 3.48 -13.75
C ALA A 237 4.21 2.25 -14.08
N VAL A 238 3.08 2.43 -14.77
CA VAL A 238 2.22 1.32 -15.20
C VAL A 238 2.97 0.39 -16.16
N GLN A 239 3.68 0.93 -17.14
CA GLN A 239 4.46 0.11 -18.07
C GLN A 239 5.52 -0.72 -17.35
N PHE A 240 6.27 -0.10 -16.45
CA PHE A 240 7.27 -0.79 -15.63
C PHE A 240 6.65 -1.90 -14.78
N SER A 241 5.52 -1.63 -14.14
CA SER A 241 4.81 -2.61 -13.31
C SER A 241 4.30 -3.79 -14.14
N LEU A 242 3.74 -3.53 -15.34
CA LEU A 242 3.32 -4.59 -16.27
C LEU A 242 4.48 -5.46 -16.76
N GLU A 243 5.65 -4.88 -17.01
CA GLU A 243 6.85 -5.62 -17.36
C GLU A 243 7.34 -6.48 -16.19
N SER A 244 7.28 -5.96 -14.96
CA SER A 244 7.61 -6.71 -13.74
C SER A 244 6.70 -7.92 -13.56
N LEU A 245 5.37 -7.73 -13.70
CA LEU A 245 4.39 -8.82 -13.64
C LEU A 245 4.69 -9.95 -14.66
N ARG A 246 4.98 -9.59 -15.91
CA ARG A 246 5.29 -10.55 -16.96
C ARG A 246 6.58 -11.32 -16.69
N THR A 247 7.60 -10.63 -16.16
CA THR A 247 8.89 -11.23 -15.81
C THR A 247 8.72 -12.23 -14.66
N GLU A 248 7.98 -11.86 -13.62
CA GLU A 248 7.67 -12.74 -12.47
C GLU A 248 6.81 -13.94 -12.90
N ALA A 249 5.80 -13.72 -13.75
CA ALA A 249 4.99 -14.81 -14.30
C ALA A 249 5.83 -15.80 -15.11
N HIS A 250 6.77 -15.29 -15.92
CA HIS A 250 7.69 -16.14 -16.68
C HIS A 250 8.66 -16.93 -15.78
N ALA A 251 9.22 -16.29 -14.75
CA ALA A 251 10.06 -16.94 -13.76
C ALA A 251 9.32 -18.05 -13.00
N ARG A 252 8.08 -17.80 -12.56
CA ARG A 252 7.23 -18.80 -11.92
C ARG A 252 6.91 -19.99 -12.86
N ALA A 253 6.69 -19.73 -14.15
CA ALA A 253 6.43 -20.77 -15.15
C ALA A 253 7.68 -21.68 -15.39
N THR A 254 8.87 -21.10 -15.46
CA THR A 254 10.12 -21.84 -15.65
C THR A 254 10.50 -22.67 -14.42
N GLU A 255 10.25 -22.18 -13.21
CA GLU A 255 10.47 -22.93 -11.97
C GLU A 255 9.50 -24.12 -11.81
N SER A 256 8.26 -24.00 -12.31
CA SER A 256 7.29 -25.09 -12.28
C SER A 256 7.66 -26.25 -13.23
N GLY A 257 8.46 -25.98 -14.26
CA GLY A 257 8.99 -26.99 -15.18
C GLY A 257 10.13 -27.84 -14.61
N SER A 258 10.76 -27.46 -13.50
CA SER A 258 11.94 -28.13 -12.93
C SER A 258 11.66 -29.22 -11.87
N GLY A 259 10.44 -29.72 -11.76
CA GLY A 259 10.13 -31.01 -11.10
C GLY A 259 10.33 -31.07 -9.57
N ARG A 260 10.46 -29.97 -8.84
CA ARG A 260 10.43 -29.98 -7.38
C ARG A 260 9.02 -29.67 -6.87
N PRO A 261 8.36 -30.59 -6.12
CA PRO A 261 7.06 -30.29 -5.53
C PRO A 261 7.23 -29.18 -4.47
N ARG A 262 6.69 -27.99 -4.74
CA ARG A 262 6.48 -27.00 -3.70
C ARG A 262 5.50 -27.55 -2.68
N ARG A 263 5.84 -27.50 -1.39
CA ARG A 263 4.87 -27.69 -0.31
C ARG A 263 3.71 -26.76 -0.58
N ALA A 264 2.57 -27.35 -0.90
CA ALA A 264 1.30 -26.65 -1.00
C ALA A 264 0.97 -26.02 0.34
N THR A 265 1.22 -24.72 0.50
CA THR A 265 0.39 -23.89 1.35
C THR A 265 -0.96 -23.89 0.66
N GLY A 266 -1.96 -24.48 1.31
CA GLY A 266 -3.22 -24.91 0.71
C GLY A 266 -4.10 -23.80 0.13
N ILE A 267 -3.65 -23.16 -0.93
CA ILE A 267 -4.51 -22.46 -1.86
C ILE A 267 -4.77 -23.44 -2.98
N VAL A 268 -5.89 -24.10 -2.92
CA VAL A 268 -6.43 -24.87 -4.04
C VAL A 268 -6.60 -23.88 -5.19
N LYS A 269 -5.66 -23.89 -6.14
CA LYS A 269 -5.88 -23.31 -7.47
C LYS A 269 -6.92 -24.19 -8.15
N ASP A 270 -8.20 -23.96 -7.83
CA ASP A 270 -9.28 -24.53 -8.62
C ASP A 270 -9.42 -23.71 -9.89
N ASN A 271 -8.62 -24.06 -10.89
CA ASN A 271 -8.59 -23.46 -12.23
C ASN A 271 -9.79 -23.97 -13.07
N ARG A 272 -10.89 -24.29 -12.42
CA ARG A 272 -12.18 -24.47 -13.07
C ARG A 272 -12.91 -23.13 -13.07
N TYR A 273 -12.58 -22.29 -14.05
CA TYR A 273 -13.50 -21.26 -14.51
C TYR A 273 -14.77 -21.95 -15.04
N THR A 274 -15.64 -22.32 -14.13
CA THR A 274 -17.01 -22.59 -14.53
C THR A 274 -17.56 -21.27 -15.08
N LYS A 275 -18.06 -21.30 -16.33
CA LYS A 275 -18.71 -20.15 -16.98
C LYS A 275 -19.59 -19.45 -15.95
N PRO A 276 -19.53 -18.08 -15.87
CA PRO A 276 -20.38 -17.36 -14.95
C PRO A 276 -21.83 -17.81 -15.15
N ARG A 277 -22.49 -18.13 -14.04
CA ARG A 277 -23.90 -18.53 -14.10
C ARG A 277 -24.74 -17.41 -14.66
N THR A 278 -25.68 -17.77 -15.50
CA THR A 278 -26.69 -16.84 -16.03
C THR A 278 -27.74 -16.46 -14.95
N ARG A 279 -27.72 -17.08 -13.79
CA ARG A 279 -28.66 -16.81 -12.70
C ARG A 279 -27.93 -16.68 -11.35
N PRO A 280 -28.12 -15.58 -10.62
CA PRO A 280 -27.51 -15.40 -9.30
C PRO A 280 -28.05 -16.42 -8.30
N LEU A 281 -27.26 -16.80 -7.29
CA LEU A 281 -27.67 -17.63 -6.18
C LEU A 281 -28.77 -16.92 -5.36
N GLY A 282 -29.69 -17.73 -4.78
CA GLY A 282 -30.66 -17.20 -3.82
C GLY A 282 -29.96 -16.59 -2.59
N ILE A 283 -30.55 -15.54 -2.05
CA ILE A 283 -30.09 -14.91 -0.79
C ILE A 283 -31.25 -15.05 0.21
N HIS A 284 -31.08 -15.91 1.23
CA HIS A 284 -32.12 -16.11 2.23
C HIS A 284 -31.96 -15.20 3.47
N LYS A 285 -30.82 -14.56 3.65
CA LYS A 285 -30.63 -13.52 4.65
C LYS A 285 -29.86 -12.34 4.03
N SER A 286 -30.53 -11.21 3.88
CA SER A 286 -29.94 -9.95 3.40
C SER A 286 -29.85 -8.91 4.52
N VAL A 287 -28.86 -8.04 4.42
CA VAL A 287 -28.66 -6.89 5.32
C VAL A 287 -28.71 -5.63 4.47
N ARG A 288 -29.31 -4.54 4.99
CA ARG A 288 -29.26 -3.26 4.29
C ARG A 288 -27.83 -2.71 4.30
N PRO A 289 -27.29 -2.31 3.15
CA PRO A 289 -25.95 -1.70 3.11
C PRO A 289 -25.97 -0.34 3.81
N ALA A 290 -24.93 -0.08 4.60
CA ALA A 290 -24.75 1.23 5.22
C ALA A 290 -24.23 2.23 4.16
N VAL A 291 -24.84 3.42 4.12
CA VAL A 291 -24.39 4.51 3.24
C VAL A 291 -23.34 5.34 3.98
N THR A 292 -22.28 5.74 3.28
CA THR A 292 -21.23 6.58 3.88
C THR A 292 -21.65 8.05 3.96
N ASP A 293 -21.10 8.80 4.91
CA ASP A 293 -21.34 10.24 5.04
C ASP A 293 -20.89 11.02 3.80
N VAL A 294 -19.84 10.53 3.13
CA VAL A 294 -19.33 11.12 1.88
C VAL A 294 -20.35 10.95 0.76
N ALA A 295 -20.93 9.75 0.63
CA ALA A 295 -21.98 9.48 -0.36
C ALA A 295 -23.25 10.29 -0.08
N LEU A 296 -23.66 10.40 1.19
CA LEU A 296 -24.82 11.22 1.59
C LEU A 296 -24.62 12.70 1.21
N ARG A 297 -23.46 13.28 1.50
CA ARG A 297 -23.15 14.68 1.12
C ARG A 297 -23.10 14.88 -0.39
N ALA A 298 -22.55 13.90 -1.12
CA ALA A 298 -22.47 13.93 -2.58
C ALA A 298 -23.81 13.59 -3.26
N LYS A 299 -24.84 13.18 -2.49
CA LYS A 299 -26.09 12.60 -3.01
C LYS A 299 -25.83 11.48 -4.02
N ALA A 300 -24.76 10.72 -3.79
CA ALA A 300 -24.37 9.61 -4.64
C ALA A 300 -25.28 8.41 -4.34
N GLY A 301 -25.89 7.86 -5.38
CA GLY A 301 -26.68 6.64 -5.31
C GLY A 301 -26.42 5.80 -6.54
N GLY A 302 -26.71 4.50 -6.46
CA GLY A 302 -26.47 3.59 -7.56
C GLY A 302 -26.26 2.16 -7.08
N SER A 303 -25.46 1.40 -7.81
CA SER A 303 -25.19 0.01 -7.47
C SER A 303 -23.72 -0.37 -7.67
N VAL A 304 -23.21 -1.14 -6.74
CA VAL A 304 -21.91 -1.82 -6.82
C VAL A 304 -22.17 -3.25 -7.29
N LYS A 305 -21.48 -3.68 -8.36
CA LYS A 305 -21.55 -5.07 -8.79
C LYS A 305 -20.40 -5.86 -8.19
N LEU A 306 -20.73 -7.02 -7.66
CA LEU A 306 -19.82 -7.91 -6.95
C LEU A 306 -19.83 -9.28 -7.59
N ARG A 307 -18.68 -9.94 -7.56
CA ARG A 307 -18.54 -11.37 -7.78
C ARG A 307 -18.17 -12.03 -6.45
N VAL A 308 -18.98 -12.96 -6.00
CA VAL A 308 -18.88 -13.57 -4.69
C VAL A 308 -18.62 -15.06 -4.82
N LEU A 309 -17.58 -15.55 -4.16
CA LEU A 309 -17.36 -16.98 -3.97
C LEU A 309 -18.16 -17.43 -2.74
N VAL A 310 -19.17 -18.24 -2.95
CA VAL A 310 -20.02 -18.79 -1.88
C VAL A 310 -19.56 -20.19 -1.56
N GLY A 311 -19.25 -20.43 -0.29
CA GLY A 311 -18.88 -21.74 0.23
C GLY A 311 -20.07 -22.69 0.31
N ALA A 312 -19.78 -23.98 0.45
CA ALA A 312 -20.79 -25.03 0.66
C ALA A 312 -21.66 -24.77 1.90
N ASP A 313 -21.22 -23.96 2.85
CA ASP A 313 -21.97 -23.55 4.04
C ASP A 313 -22.88 -22.32 3.81
N GLY A 314 -22.97 -21.82 2.59
CA GLY A 314 -23.77 -20.67 2.22
C GLY A 314 -23.19 -19.32 2.68
N LYS A 315 -21.92 -19.26 3.07
CA LYS A 315 -21.25 -18.00 3.42
C LYS A 315 -20.38 -17.52 2.27
N ALA A 316 -20.26 -16.20 2.14
CA ALA A 316 -19.27 -15.63 1.27
C ALA A 316 -17.85 -15.92 1.79
N VAL A 317 -17.02 -16.52 0.95
CA VAL A 317 -15.61 -16.84 1.21
C VAL A 317 -14.71 -15.77 0.63
N ARG A 318 -15.06 -15.24 -0.56
CA ARG A 318 -14.40 -14.14 -1.25
C ARG A 318 -15.41 -13.26 -1.95
N VAL A 319 -15.09 -11.97 -2.02
CA VAL A 319 -15.91 -10.97 -2.70
C VAL A 319 -15.00 -10.07 -3.53
N TYR A 320 -15.32 -9.91 -4.81
CA TYR A 320 -14.65 -9.01 -5.72
C TYR A 320 -15.60 -7.93 -6.22
N VAL A 321 -15.14 -6.69 -6.29
CA VAL A 321 -15.89 -5.59 -6.89
C VAL A 321 -15.67 -5.61 -8.40
N THR A 322 -16.70 -5.90 -9.17
CA THR A 322 -16.62 -5.95 -10.65
C THR A 322 -17.09 -4.65 -11.31
N ARG A 323 -17.89 -3.84 -10.60
CA ARG A 323 -18.26 -2.48 -11.01
C ARG A 323 -18.36 -1.59 -9.79
N ARG A 324 -17.56 -0.56 -9.75
CA ARG A 324 -17.45 0.39 -8.64
C ARG A 324 -18.48 1.52 -8.74
N LEU A 325 -18.83 2.07 -7.59
CA LEU A 325 -19.64 3.28 -7.44
C LEU A 325 -18.81 4.42 -6.80
N GLY A 326 -17.76 4.09 -6.06
CA GLY A 326 -16.94 5.06 -5.34
C GLY A 326 -17.57 5.54 -4.04
N TYR A 327 -17.10 6.67 -3.52
CA TYR A 327 -17.58 7.31 -2.29
C TYR A 327 -17.52 6.42 -1.03
N GLY A 328 -16.62 5.41 -1.03
CA GLY A 328 -16.54 4.39 0.03
C GLY A 328 -17.69 3.39 0.05
N LEU A 329 -18.58 3.42 -0.96
CA LEU A 329 -19.73 2.51 -1.06
C LEU A 329 -19.30 1.11 -1.51
N ASP A 330 -18.20 0.99 -2.25
CA ASP A 330 -17.66 -0.30 -2.70
C ASP A 330 -17.28 -1.17 -1.50
N ARG A 331 -16.58 -0.62 -0.51
CA ARG A 331 -16.27 -1.30 0.74
C ARG A 331 -17.54 -1.70 1.50
N ARG A 332 -18.53 -0.81 1.58
CA ARG A 332 -19.81 -1.12 2.22
C ARG A 332 -20.58 -2.24 1.50
N ALA A 333 -20.45 -2.29 0.18
CA ALA A 333 -21.01 -3.39 -0.60
C ALA A 333 -20.34 -4.72 -0.27
N VAL A 334 -19.01 -4.76 -0.17
CA VAL A 334 -18.26 -5.96 0.23
C VAL A 334 -18.63 -6.40 1.64
N GLU A 335 -18.59 -5.49 2.62
CA GLU A 335 -18.99 -5.77 4.00
C GLU A 335 -20.42 -6.33 4.10
N THR A 336 -21.32 -5.81 3.26
CA THR A 336 -22.71 -6.26 3.17
C THR A 336 -22.80 -7.67 2.59
N ALA A 337 -22.09 -7.94 1.50
CA ALA A 337 -22.06 -9.24 0.85
C ALA A 337 -21.51 -10.35 1.76
N LEU A 338 -20.50 -10.04 2.58
CA LEU A 338 -19.94 -10.95 3.58
C LEU A 338 -20.93 -11.32 4.70
N GLN A 339 -21.89 -10.44 5.00
CA GLN A 339 -22.92 -10.68 6.01
C GLN A 339 -24.12 -11.45 5.47
N TYR A 340 -24.26 -11.56 4.15
CA TYR A 340 -25.34 -12.30 3.54
C TYR A 340 -25.24 -13.79 3.80
N ARG A 341 -26.35 -14.49 3.65
CA ARG A 341 -26.43 -15.95 3.58
C ARG A 341 -27.02 -16.32 2.24
N TYR A 342 -26.28 -17.13 1.54
CA TYR A 342 -26.59 -17.56 0.18
C TYR A 342 -27.09 -19.00 0.20
N ASP A 343 -27.93 -19.33 -0.77
CA ASP A 343 -28.28 -20.72 -1.04
C ASP A 343 -27.10 -21.34 -1.82
N PRO A 344 -26.38 -22.33 -1.22
CA PRO A 344 -25.27 -22.94 -1.92
C PRO A 344 -25.74 -23.69 -3.17
N GLU A 345 -24.87 -23.76 -4.18
CA GLU A 345 -25.14 -24.58 -5.34
C GLU A 345 -25.13 -26.05 -4.94
N MET A 346 -26.08 -26.81 -5.46
CA MET A 346 -26.18 -28.24 -5.21
C MET A 346 -25.77 -29.00 -6.47
N GLU A 347 -24.77 -29.88 -6.35
CA GLU A 347 -24.37 -30.80 -7.42
C GLU A 347 -24.41 -32.24 -6.88
N GLY A 348 -25.22 -33.07 -7.52
CA GLY A 348 -25.44 -34.45 -7.04
C GLY A 348 -26.02 -34.55 -5.62
N GLY A 349 -26.73 -33.52 -5.15
CA GLY A 349 -27.30 -33.47 -3.80
C GLY A 349 -26.31 -32.96 -2.72
N LEU A 350 -25.09 -32.61 -3.09
CA LEU A 350 -24.07 -32.06 -2.18
C LEU A 350 -23.88 -30.58 -2.45
N PRO A 351 -23.75 -29.74 -1.39
CA PRO A 351 -23.47 -28.32 -1.54
C PRO A 351 -22.07 -28.10 -2.06
N GLN A 352 -21.91 -27.20 -3.05
CA GLN A 352 -20.66 -26.89 -3.72
C GLN A 352 -20.26 -25.43 -3.50
N THR A 353 -18.95 -25.20 -3.50
CA THR A 353 -18.41 -23.84 -3.53
C THR A 353 -18.49 -23.29 -4.96
N THR A 354 -19.17 -22.16 -5.15
CA THR A 354 -19.40 -21.61 -6.49
C THR A 354 -19.35 -20.09 -6.53
N TRP A 355 -19.04 -19.55 -7.71
CA TRP A 355 -19.06 -18.11 -7.96
C TRP A 355 -20.46 -17.65 -8.36
N THR A 356 -20.90 -16.52 -7.81
CA THR A 356 -22.14 -15.83 -8.19
C THR A 356 -21.89 -14.35 -8.37
N ASP A 357 -22.56 -13.75 -9.33
CA ASP A 357 -22.56 -12.30 -9.50
C ASP A 357 -23.77 -11.70 -8.79
N MET A 358 -23.59 -10.56 -8.12
CA MET A 358 -24.64 -9.86 -7.40
C MET A 358 -24.49 -8.34 -7.52
N GLU A 359 -25.53 -7.63 -7.13
CA GLU A 359 -25.60 -6.17 -7.15
C GLU A 359 -26.08 -5.67 -5.80
N VAL A 360 -25.31 -4.78 -5.17
CA VAL A 360 -25.67 -4.08 -3.94
C VAL A 360 -26.09 -2.67 -4.30
N LYS A 361 -27.33 -2.28 -3.98
CA LYS A 361 -27.89 -0.94 -4.26
C LYS A 361 -27.82 -0.04 -3.03
N PHE A 362 -27.47 1.22 -3.27
CA PHE A 362 -27.37 2.28 -2.26
C PHE A 362 -28.33 3.43 -2.54
#